data_39ee4a09175a3a86cc27433b3ba506da
#
_entry.id   39ee4a09175a3a86cc27433b3ba506da
#
_cell.length_a   1.000
_cell.length_b   1.000
_cell.length_c   1.000
_cell.angle_alpha   90.00
_cell.angle_beta   90.00
_cell.angle_gamma   90.00
#
_symmetry.space_group_name_H-M   'P 1'
#
loop_
_entity.id
_entity.type
_entity.pdbx_description
1 polymer ?
#
loop_
_entity_poly.entity_id
_entity_poly.type
_entity_poly.pdbx_seq_one_letter_code
_entity_poly.pdbx_strand_id
1 'polypeptide(L)'
;LVSLVKFFGTTKKGGAAFTDLQRQSLIKWFWRSCFSRRYSSGVNSAHETDLQAMERLVFDEQYDICSFKCEVSPTFFTDNVFNLNTVNTKTFVALLASTSPKSFISGANVNLSEPMKLANSKEFHHIFPAKYLQRLGLARNRIFCLANFCFLNNADNQRIKDKAPAEYCKMMNSDKINDILQSALCPSQTFCLDYDTFLNERSKILVDQAKVLC
;
A
#
# COMPACT_ATOMS: atom_id res chain seq x y z
N LEU A 1 5.39 -5.45 16.03
CA LEU A 1 6.25 -4.69 16.97
C LEU A 1 7.05 -5.58 17.90
N VAL A 2 6.46 -6.63 18.51
CA VAL A 2 7.15 -7.51 19.48
C VAL A 2 8.44 -8.10 18.91
N SER A 3 8.39 -8.64 17.68
CA SER A 3 9.55 -9.23 17.02
C SER A 3 10.67 -8.21 16.75
N LEU A 4 10.30 -6.96 16.35
CA LEU A 4 11.29 -5.88 16.18
C LEU A 4 11.92 -5.46 17.50
N VAL A 5 11.15 -5.43 18.60
CA VAL A 5 11.71 -5.17 19.95
C VAL A 5 12.76 -6.22 20.31
N LYS A 6 12.54 -7.49 19.97
CA LYS A 6 13.55 -8.55 20.20
C LYS A 6 14.83 -8.26 19.42
N PHE A 7 14.73 -7.91 18.12
CA PHE A 7 15.91 -7.59 17.31
C PHE A 7 16.70 -6.41 17.87
N PHE A 8 16.04 -5.28 18.12
CA PHE A 8 16.71 -4.06 18.62
C PHE A 8 17.09 -4.12 20.10
N GLY A 9 16.44 -4.98 20.88
CA GLY A 9 16.75 -5.22 22.30
C GLY A 9 17.85 -6.26 22.52
N THR A 10 18.13 -7.13 21.55
CA THR A 10 19.22 -8.10 21.61
C THR A 10 20.48 -7.44 21.08
N THR A 11 21.29 -6.85 21.95
CA THR A 11 22.45 -6.08 21.51
C THR A 11 23.76 -6.78 21.83
N LYS A 12 24.71 -6.73 20.90
CA LYS A 12 26.10 -7.12 21.14
C LYS A 12 26.88 -6.05 21.92
N LYS A 13 26.51 -4.78 21.90
CA LYS A 13 27.24 -3.64 22.47
C LYS A 13 26.34 -2.43 22.77
N GLY A 14 25.19 -2.62 23.39
CA GLY A 14 24.40 -1.49 23.94
C GLY A 14 23.85 -0.47 22.92
N GLY A 15 23.64 -0.84 21.67
CA GLY A 15 23.15 0.09 20.67
C GLY A 15 22.39 -0.56 19.53
N ALA A 16 21.52 0.21 18.87
CA ALA A 16 20.71 -0.20 17.73
C ALA A 16 21.50 -0.21 16.40
N ALA A 17 22.81 -0.48 16.43
CA ALA A 17 23.62 -0.61 15.22
C ALA A 17 23.27 -1.91 14.49
N PHE A 18 22.83 -1.80 13.24
CA PHE A 18 22.51 -2.92 12.36
C PHE A 18 23.08 -2.65 10.96
N THR A 19 23.33 -3.72 10.21
CA THR A 19 23.89 -3.64 8.86
C THR A 19 22.81 -3.36 7.82
N ASP A 20 23.20 -2.98 6.60
CA ASP A 20 22.28 -2.82 5.49
C ASP A 20 21.60 -4.14 5.11
N LEU A 21 22.27 -5.28 5.25
CA LEU A 21 21.68 -6.61 5.02
C LEU A 21 20.59 -6.90 6.03
N GLN A 22 20.85 -6.65 7.31
CA GLN A 22 19.84 -6.80 8.37
C GLN A 22 18.65 -5.86 8.13
N ARG A 23 18.90 -4.61 7.73
CA ARG A 23 17.85 -3.65 7.39
C ARG A 23 16.96 -4.16 6.24
N GLN A 24 17.56 -4.67 5.18
CA GLN A 24 16.82 -5.24 4.03
C GLN A 24 15.99 -6.44 4.46
N SER A 25 16.55 -7.36 5.26
CA SER A 25 15.83 -8.52 5.80
C SER A 25 14.64 -8.11 6.67
N LEU A 26 14.79 -7.10 7.54
CA LEU A 26 13.70 -6.57 8.36
C LEU A 26 12.59 -5.92 7.53
N ILE A 27 12.94 -5.16 6.49
CA ILE A 27 11.96 -4.54 5.58
C ILE A 27 11.20 -5.62 4.81
N LYS A 28 11.89 -6.61 4.27
CA LYS A 28 11.30 -7.76 3.57
C LYS A 28 10.37 -8.54 4.50
N TRP A 29 10.81 -8.86 5.71
CA TRP A 29 9.99 -9.52 6.72
C TRP A 29 8.73 -8.72 7.07
N PHE A 30 8.84 -7.40 7.21
CA PHE A 30 7.70 -6.52 7.47
C PHE A 30 6.65 -6.63 6.36
N TRP A 31 7.04 -6.47 5.09
CA TRP A 31 6.11 -6.54 3.97
C TRP A 31 5.48 -7.93 3.83
N ARG A 32 6.27 -8.99 3.92
CA ARG A 32 5.76 -10.36 3.89
C ARG A 32 4.78 -10.62 5.03
N SER A 33 5.07 -10.15 6.24
CA SER A 33 4.16 -10.29 7.39
C SER A 33 2.83 -9.56 7.18
N CYS A 34 2.86 -8.37 6.56
CA CYS A 34 1.67 -7.60 6.26
C CYS A 34 0.80 -8.30 5.19
N PHE A 35 1.38 -8.67 4.05
CA PHE A 35 0.64 -9.29 2.94
C PHE A 35 0.15 -10.70 3.26
N SER A 36 0.92 -11.50 3.97
CA SER A 36 0.49 -12.85 4.40
C SER A 36 -0.50 -12.82 5.56
N ARG A 37 -0.75 -11.66 6.19
CA ARG A 37 -1.52 -11.55 7.44
C ARG A 37 -1.00 -12.50 8.52
N ARG A 38 0.34 -12.59 8.65
CA ARG A 38 1.05 -13.58 9.48
C ARG A 38 0.49 -13.75 10.89
N TYR A 39 -0.05 -12.69 11.48
CA TYR A 39 -0.60 -12.69 12.84
C TYR A 39 -2.14 -12.71 12.89
N SER A 40 -2.82 -13.18 11.84
CA SER A 40 -4.28 -13.30 11.84
C SER A 40 -4.77 -14.62 12.43
N SER A 41 -3.92 -15.66 12.43
CA SER A 41 -4.18 -16.96 13.03
C SER A 41 -2.86 -17.56 13.52
N GLY A 42 -2.90 -18.45 14.52
CA GLY A 42 -1.69 -19.08 15.08
C GLY A 42 -0.70 -18.06 15.66
N VAL A 43 -1.20 -16.97 16.25
CA VAL A 43 -0.43 -15.80 16.66
C VAL A 43 0.75 -16.14 17.57
N ASN A 44 0.56 -17.01 18.54
CA ASN A 44 1.60 -17.38 19.51
C ASN A 44 2.76 -18.12 18.82
N SER A 45 2.46 -19.11 17.98
CA SER A 45 3.47 -19.84 17.22
C SER A 45 4.22 -18.95 16.24
N ALA A 46 3.50 -18.05 15.54
CA ALA A 46 4.13 -17.08 14.65
C ALA A 46 5.07 -16.12 15.41
N HIS A 47 4.64 -15.63 16.58
CA HIS A 47 5.50 -14.80 17.43
C HIS A 47 6.73 -15.53 17.93
N GLU A 48 6.58 -16.76 18.42
CA GLU A 48 7.71 -17.56 18.89
C GLU A 48 8.74 -17.78 17.78
N THR A 49 8.29 -18.20 16.60
CA THR A 49 9.15 -18.38 15.42
C THR A 49 9.88 -17.08 15.07
N ASP A 50 9.15 -15.95 15.02
CA ASP A 50 9.74 -14.67 14.64
C ASP A 50 10.69 -14.12 15.71
N LEU A 51 10.43 -14.34 17.01
CA LEU A 51 11.36 -13.95 18.08
C LEU A 51 12.68 -14.69 17.95
N GLN A 52 12.65 -16.00 17.72
CA GLN A 52 13.85 -16.82 17.50
C GLN A 52 14.61 -16.38 16.23
N ALA A 53 13.87 -16.11 15.14
CA ALA A 53 14.45 -15.64 13.89
C ALA A 53 15.11 -14.26 14.04
N MET A 54 14.48 -13.34 14.76
CA MET A 54 15.04 -12.01 15.03
C MET A 54 16.32 -12.08 15.89
N GLU A 55 16.35 -12.96 16.87
CA GLU A 55 17.55 -13.18 17.68
C GLU A 55 18.71 -13.71 16.84
N ARG A 56 18.45 -14.67 15.95
CA ARG A 56 19.46 -15.22 15.03
C ARG A 56 19.98 -14.15 14.08
N LEU A 57 19.10 -13.32 13.50
CA LEU A 57 19.49 -12.25 12.58
C LEU A 57 20.46 -11.24 13.22
N VAL A 58 20.41 -11.03 14.55
CA VAL A 58 21.37 -10.15 15.25
C VAL A 58 22.81 -10.66 15.14
N PHE A 59 22.99 -11.99 15.14
CA PHE A 59 24.31 -12.62 15.14
C PHE A 59 24.76 -13.12 13.77
N ASP A 60 23.80 -13.38 12.87
CA ASP A 60 24.01 -13.82 11.49
C ASP A 60 23.16 -12.96 10.55
N GLU A 61 23.79 -11.96 9.93
CA GLU A 61 23.12 -11.01 9.04
C GLU A 61 22.54 -11.64 7.75
N GLN A 62 22.96 -12.86 7.42
CA GLN A 62 22.48 -13.62 6.27
C GLN A 62 21.34 -14.59 6.63
N TYR A 63 20.97 -14.67 7.92
CA TYR A 63 19.90 -15.58 8.35
C TYR A 63 18.56 -15.18 7.71
N ASP A 64 17.90 -16.13 7.03
CA ASP A 64 16.60 -15.91 6.41
C ASP A 64 15.47 -15.91 7.45
N ILE A 65 14.99 -14.73 7.80
CA ILE A 65 13.84 -14.52 8.69
C ILE A 65 12.51 -14.58 7.94
N CYS A 66 12.53 -14.83 6.63
CA CYS A 66 11.38 -14.78 5.73
C CYS A 66 10.88 -16.15 5.26
N SER A 67 11.20 -17.22 5.98
CA SER A 67 10.93 -18.62 5.60
C SER A 67 9.45 -19.05 5.63
N PHE A 68 8.51 -18.09 5.79
CA PHE A 68 7.07 -18.37 5.76
C PHE A 68 6.43 -17.98 4.42
N LYS A 69 5.32 -18.66 4.10
CA LYS A 69 4.59 -18.45 2.84
C LYS A 69 4.01 -17.02 2.78
N CYS A 70 4.24 -16.34 1.67
CA CYS A 70 3.64 -15.05 1.36
C CYS A 70 3.30 -15.02 -0.12
N GLU A 71 2.01 -14.98 -0.44
CA GLU A 71 1.50 -14.86 -1.81
C GLU A 71 0.65 -13.61 -1.90
N VAL A 72 0.98 -12.75 -2.86
CA VAL A 72 0.19 -11.56 -3.16
C VAL A 72 -0.49 -11.77 -4.51
N SER A 73 -1.81 -11.69 -4.52
CA SER A 73 -2.63 -11.86 -5.73
C SER A 73 -3.41 -10.58 -6.05
N PRO A 74 -3.89 -10.40 -7.29
CA PRO A 74 -4.77 -9.29 -7.64
C PRO A 74 -6.01 -9.19 -6.75
N THR A 75 -6.55 -10.33 -6.28
CA THR A 75 -7.72 -10.40 -5.39
C THR A 75 -7.49 -9.73 -4.04
N PHE A 76 -6.24 -9.63 -3.58
CA PHE A 76 -5.92 -8.82 -2.40
C PHE A 76 -6.40 -7.38 -2.56
N PHE A 77 -6.31 -6.82 -3.75
CA PHE A 77 -6.64 -5.42 -4.01
C PHE A 77 -8.06 -5.22 -4.52
N THR A 78 -8.65 -6.21 -5.21
CA THR A 78 -9.99 -6.10 -5.81
C THR A 78 -11.11 -6.56 -4.89
N ASP A 79 -10.85 -7.51 -3.98
CA ASP A 79 -11.90 -8.13 -3.16
C ASP A 79 -11.96 -7.55 -1.74
N ASN A 80 -10.93 -6.83 -1.31
CA ASN A 80 -10.92 -6.17 -0.02
C ASN A 80 -11.48 -4.74 -0.11
N VAL A 81 -12.51 -4.47 0.68
CA VAL A 81 -13.11 -3.15 0.81
C VAL A 81 -12.22 -2.25 1.68
N PHE A 82 -12.04 -1.01 1.23
CA PHE A 82 -11.26 -0.01 1.96
C PHE A 82 -11.89 0.30 3.32
N ASN A 83 -11.20 -0.06 4.39
CA ASN A 83 -11.56 0.22 5.77
C ASN A 83 -10.28 0.35 6.60
N LEU A 84 -10.00 1.54 7.11
CA LEU A 84 -8.78 1.86 7.87
C LEU A 84 -8.57 1.02 9.13
N ASN A 85 -9.59 0.32 9.61
CA ASN A 85 -9.48 -0.58 10.75
C ASN A 85 -8.91 -1.95 10.38
N THR A 86 -8.82 -2.30 9.09
CA THR A 86 -8.33 -3.61 8.63
C THR A 86 -6.83 -3.59 8.34
N VAL A 87 -6.16 -4.73 8.56
CA VAL A 87 -4.75 -4.92 8.22
C VAL A 87 -4.54 -4.76 6.71
N ASN A 88 -5.43 -5.29 5.87
CA ASN A 88 -5.32 -5.22 4.42
C ASN A 88 -5.29 -3.76 3.92
N THR A 89 -6.18 -2.91 4.45
CA THR A 89 -6.17 -1.48 4.11
C THR A 89 -4.90 -0.79 4.58
N LYS A 90 -4.44 -1.06 5.81
CA LYS A 90 -3.18 -0.48 6.34
C LYS A 90 -1.97 -0.92 5.51
N THR A 91 -1.92 -2.18 5.08
CA THR A 91 -0.89 -2.70 4.18
C THR A 91 -0.92 -1.98 2.83
N PHE A 92 -2.11 -1.82 2.23
CA PHE A 92 -2.29 -1.09 0.98
C PHE A 92 -1.90 0.38 1.09
N VAL A 93 -2.28 1.06 2.16
CA VAL A 93 -1.89 2.45 2.43
C VAL A 93 -0.37 2.59 2.55
N ALA A 94 0.29 1.68 3.27
CA ALA A 94 1.74 1.66 3.37
C ALA A 94 2.41 1.41 2.01
N LEU A 95 1.84 0.52 1.17
CA LEU A 95 2.32 0.28 -0.19
C LEU A 95 2.26 1.55 -1.04
N LEU A 96 1.12 2.25 -1.05
CA LEU A 96 1.00 3.52 -1.77
C LEU A 96 1.93 4.61 -1.21
N ALA A 97 2.13 4.66 0.11
CA ALA A 97 3.02 5.62 0.73
C ALA A 97 4.49 5.42 0.33
N SER A 98 4.91 4.18 0.04
CA SER A 98 6.28 3.84 -0.36
C SER A 98 6.69 4.42 -1.74
N THR A 99 5.72 4.87 -2.55
CA THR A 99 5.95 5.41 -3.90
C THR A 99 6.03 6.94 -3.95
N SER A 100 6.01 7.63 -2.82
CA SER A 100 5.99 9.10 -2.75
C SER A 100 4.84 9.70 -3.59
N PRO A 101 3.58 9.40 -3.25
CA PRO A 101 2.42 9.70 -4.08
C PRO A 101 2.23 11.18 -4.34
N LYS A 102 1.77 11.50 -5.56
CA LYS A 102 1.44 12.85 -6.01
C LYS A 102 -0.07 13.01 -6.13
N SER A 103 -0.57 14.19 -5.82
CA SER A 103 -1.98 14.54 -5.97
C SER A 103 -2.37 14.72 -7.44
N PHE A 104 -3.53 14.20 -7.84
CA PHE A 104 -3.87 14.01 -9.27
C PHE A 104 -3.99 15.29 -10.08
N ILE A 105 -4.50 16.38 -9.52
CA ILE A 105 -4.70 17.61 -10.29
C ILE A 105 -3.45 18.48 -10.26
N SER A 106 -2.94 18.72 -9.07
CA SER A 106 -1.82 19.65 -8.86
C SER A 106 -0.46 19.03 -9.16
N GLY A 107 -0.34 17.70 -9.08
CA GLY A 107 0.96 16.99 -9.14
C GLY A 107 1.86 17.31 -7.94
N ALA A 108 1.32 17.93 -6.90
CA ALA A 108 2.05 18.20 -5.67
C ALA A 108 2.27 16.90 -4.88
N ASN A 109 3.41 16.79 -4.19
CA ASN A 109 3.65 15.67 -3.29
C ASN A 109 2.59 15.67 -2.18
N VAL A 110 2.02 14.50 -1.90
CA VAL A 110 1.09 14.33 -0.78
C VAL A 110 1.89 14.31 0.52
N ASN A 111 1.49 15.14 1.48
CA ASN A 111 2.12 15.12 2.80
C ASN A 111 1.65 13.87 3.56
N LEU A 112 2.51 12.88 3.71
CA LEU A 112 2.20 11.61 4.37
C LEU A 112 2.29 11.67 5.91
N SER A 113 2.77 12.77 6.48
CA SER A 113 2.95 12.88 7.93
C SER A 113 1.62 12.84 8.69
N GLU A 114 0.58 13.45 8.17
CA GLU A 114 -0.76 13.46 8.79
C GLU A 114 -1.57 12.20 8.52
N PRO A 115 -1.70 11.71 7.25
CA PRO A 115 -2.39 10.46 6.97
C PRO A 115 -1.82 9.25 7.72
N MET A 116 -0.50 9.17 7.85
CA MET A 116 0.18 8.08 8.54
C MET A 116 0.03 8.15 10.07
N LYS A 117 -0.08 9.34 10.66
CA LYS A 117 -0.26 9.51 12.10
C LYS A 117 -1.68 9.22 12.59
N LEU A 118 -2.69 9.65 11.84
CA LEU A 118 -4.06 9.66 12.32
C LEU A 118 -5.00 8.75 11.53
N ALA A 119 -4.52 8.02 10.52
CA ALA A 119 -5.38 7.31 9.56
C ALA A 119 -6.53 8.22 9.07
N ASN A 120 -6.20 9.46 8.72
CA ASN A 120 -7.19 10.46 8.36
C ASN A 120 -7.81 10.12 7.01
N SER A 121 -9.09 9.74 7.01
CA SER A 121 -9.86 9.36 5.81
C SER A 121 -9.95 10.48 4.75
N LYS A 122 -9.56 11.69 5.09
CA LYS A 122 -9.65 12.86 4.19
C LYS A 122 -8.62 12.87 3.06
N GLU A 123 -7.59 12.05 3.16
CA GLU A 123 -6.51 11.98 2.15
C GLU A 123 -6.61 10.74 1.26
N PHE A 124 -7.63 9.88 1.46
CA PHE A 124 -7.87 8.68 0.67
C PHE A 124 -9.11 8.86 -0.19
N HIS A 125 -8.95 8.82 -1.51
CA HIS A 125 -10.00 9.11 -2.45
C HIS A 125 -10.07 8.08 -3.57
N HIS A 126 -11.23 7.98 -4.18
CA HIS A 126 -11.46 7.11 -5.32
C HIS A 126 -10.85 7.70 -6.59
N ILE A 127 -10.13 6.89 -7.36
CA ILE A 127 -9.65 7.25 -8.70
C ILE A 127 -10.85 7.34 -9.65
N PHE A 128 -11.72 6.33 -9.63
CA PHE A 128 -13.04 6.39 -10.25
C PHE A 128 -14.05 6.82 -9.19
N PRO A 129 -14.57 8.06 -9.24
CA PRO A 129 -15.39 8.60 -8.17
C PRO A 129 -16.61 7.74 -7.85
N ALA A 130 -16.88 7.56 -6.55
CA ALA A 130 -17.94 6.64 -6.10
C ALA A 130 -19.32 6.98 -6.69
N LYS A 131 -19.70 8.25 -6.73
CA LYS A 131 -20.98 8.69 -7.31
C LYS A 131 -21.05 8.42 -8.83
N TYR A 132 -19.93 8.55 -9.53
CA TYR A 132 -19.85 8.19 -10.95
C TYR A 132 -20.14 6.70 -11.14
N LEU A 133 -19.46 5.82 -10.39
CA LEU A 133 -19.65 4.37 -10.47
C LEU A 133 -21.04 3.90 -10.00
N GLN A 134 -21.62 4.57 -9.01
CA GLN A 134 -23.00 4.32 -8.56
C GLN A 134 -24.01 4.59 -9.67
N ARG A 135 -23.84 5.68 -10.47
CA ARG A 135 -24.68 5.97 -11.63
C ARG A 135 -24.58 4.89 -12.73
N LEU A 136 -23.45 4.18 -12.79
CA LEU A 136 -23.27 3.05 -13.70
C LEU A 136 -23.80 1.72 -13.11
N GLY A 137 -24.41 1.73 -11.92
CA GLY A 137 -25.01 0.56 -11.30
C GLY A 137 -24.04 -0.44 -10.66
N LEU A 138 -22.80 -0.05 -10.40
CA LEU A 138 -21.83 -0.95 -9.78
C LEU A 138 -22.13 -1.22 -8.30
N ALA A 139 -21.87 -2.45 -7.86
CA ALA A 139 -22.04 -2.87 -6.48
C ALA A 139 -21.03 -2.18 -5.54
N ARG A 140 -21.45 -1.92 -4.29
CA ARG A 140 -20.68 -1.18 -3.30
C ARG A 140 -19.26 -1.77 -3.05
N ASN A 141 -19.15 -3.09 -2.92
CA ASN A 141 -17.87 -3.76 -2.71
C ASN A 141 -16.89 -3.53 -3.86
N ARG A 142 -17.36 -3.45 -5.09
CA ARG A 142 -16.55 -3.12 -6.25
C ARG A 142 -16.09 -1.66 -6.24
N ILE A 143 -17.00 -0.73 -5.93
CA ILE A 143 -16.69 0.70 -5.86
C ILE A 143 -15.64 1.00 -4.79
N PHE A 144 -15.78 0.37 -3.64
CA PHE A 144 -14.95 0.61 -2.46
C PHE A 144 -13.78 -0.38 -2.30
N CYS A 145 -13.42 -1.15 -3.33
CA CYS A 145 -12.24 -2.02 -3.28
C CYS A 145 -10.93 -1.21 -3.18
N LEU A 146 -9.89 -1.80 -2.59
CA LEU A 146 -8.59 -1.14 -2.40
C LEU A 146 -8.04 -0.59 -3.71
N ALA A 147 -8.15 -1.37 -4.80
CA ALA A 147 -7.63 -0.98 -6.12
C ALA A 147 -8.27 0.29 -6.70
N ASN A 148 -9.36 0.83 -6.14
CA ASN A 148 -9.94 2.10 -6.56
C ASN A 148 -9.50 3.31 -5.73
N PHE A 149 -8.63 3.13 -4.72
CA PHE A 149 -8.20 4.23 -3.85
C PHE A 149 -6.78 4.71 -4.17
N CYS A 150 -6.54 6.00 -3.96
CA CYS A 150 -5.22 6.63 -4.00
C CYS A 150 -5.13 7.71 -2.91
N PHE A 151 -3.92 8.23 -2.71
CA PHE A 151 -3.74 9.48 -2.01
C PHE A 151 -4.12 10.65 -2.91
N LEU A 152 -4.83 11.62 -2.35
CA LEU A 152 -5.26 12.82 -3.05
C LEU A 152 -5.48 13.92 -2.02
N ASN A 153 -4.92 15.09 -2.24
CA ASN A 153 -5.17 16.20 -1.33
C ASN A 153 -6.62 16.70 -1.41
N ASN A 154 -7.09 17.29 -0.33
CA ASN A 154 -8.49 17.72 -0.22
C ASN A 154 -8.88 18.75 -1.29
N ALA A 155 -7.98 19.67 -1.67
CA ALA A 155 -8.23 20.69 -2.69
C ALA A 155 -8.48 20.05 -4.06
N ASP A 156 -7.65 19.08 -4.46
CA ASP A 156 -7.82 18.35 -5.71
C ASP A 156 -9.08 17.49 -5.70
N ASN A 157 -9.40 16.85 -4.58
CA ASN A 157 -10.64 16.08 -4.42
C ASN A 157 -11.88 16.95 -4.61
N GLN A 158 -11.89 18.16 -4.05
CA GLN A 158 -12.98 19.14 -4.22
C GLN A 158 -13.15 19.58 -5.69
N ARG A 159 -12.10 19.55 -6.50
CA ARG A 159 -12.13 19.85 -7.93
C ARG A 159 -12.64 18.67 -8.76
N ILE A 160 -12.24 17.43 -8.42
CA ILE A 160 -12.67 16.21 -9.11
C ILE A 160 -14.15 15.93 -8.87
N LYS A 161 -14.59 15.96 -7.61
CA LYS A 161 -15.98 15.65 -7.21
C LYS A 161 -16.44 14.28 -7.73
N ASP A 162 -17.43 14.28 -8.61
CA ASP A 162 -18.06 13.08 -9.20
C ASP A 162 -17.89 13.00 -10.74
N LYS A 163 -16.93 13.77 -11.28
CA LYS A 163 -16.62 13.75 -12.71
C LYS A 163 -16.07 12.40 -13.15
N ALA A 164 -16.38 11.99 -14.36
CA ALA A 164 -15.75 10.82 -14.96
C ALA A 164 -14.22 11.01 -15.06
N PRO A 165 -13.41 9.92 -14.98
CA PRO A 165 -11.96 10.01 -15.13
C PRO A 165 -11.52 10.75 -16.40
N ALA A 166 -12.15 10.47 -17.53
CA ALA A 166 -11.89 11.16 -18.81
C ALA A 166 -12.19 12.67 -18.79
N GLU A 167 -13.04 13.13 -17.88
CA GLU A 167 -13.35 14.56 -17.71
C GLU A 167 -12.32 15.24 -16.80
N TYR A 168 -12.03 14.66 -15.63
CA TYR A 168 -11.12 15.33 -14.71
C TYR A 168 -9.65 15.23 -15.13
N CYS A 169 -9.27 14.26 -15.98
CA CYS A 169 -7.90 14.21 -16.52
C CYS A 169 -7.55 15.47 -17.32
N LYS A 170 -8.53 16.15 -17.94
CA LYS A 170 -8.34 17.42 -18.64
C LYS A 170 -7.95 18.58 -17.70
N MET A 171 -8.11 18.39 -16.40
CA MET A 171 -7.73 19.37 -15.37
C MET A 171 -6.30 19.15 -14.85
N MET A 172 -5.68 18.03 -15.24
CA MET A 172 -4.32 17.66 -14.85
C MET A 172 -3.30 18.36 -15.74
N ASN A 173 -2.10 18.57 -15.22
CA ASN A 173 -0.99 19.03 -16.02
C ASN A 173 -0.51 17.89 -16.95
N SER A 174 -0.63 18.08 -18.28
CA SER A 174 -0.26 17.08 -19.30
C SER A 174 1.15 16.53 -19.11
N ASP A 175 2.11 17.40 -18.77
CA ASP A 175 3.52 17.02 -18.65
C ASP A 175 3.81 16.17 -17.41
N LYS A 176 2.88 16.16 -16.44
CA LYS A 176 3.01 15.44 -15.16
C LYS A 176 2.12 14.20 -15.04
N ILE A 177 1.22 13.95 -15.98
CA ILE A 177 0.24 12.86 -15.89
C ILE A 177 0.93 11.52 -15.67
N ASN A 178 1.96 11.19 -16.43
CA ASN A 178 2.68 9.92 -16.31
C ASN A 178 3.33 9.75 -14.92
N ASP A 179 3.99 10.78 -14.42
CA ASP A 179 4.60 10.78 -13.10
C ASP A 179 3.56 10.61 -11.98
N ILE A 180 2.40 11.27 -12.13
CA ILE A 180 1.30 11.17 -11.18
C ILE A 180 0.75 9.75 -11.15
N LEU A 181 0.46 9.17 -12.32
CA LEU A 181 -0.06 7.81 -12.43
C LEU A 181 0.93 6.77 -11.91
N GLN A 182 2.21 6.90 -12.25
CA GLN A 182 3.25 6.03 -11.74
C GLN A 182 3.36 6.08 -10.22
N SER A 183 3.35 7.29 -9.63
CA SER A 183 3.40 7.47 -8.19
C SER A 183 2.17 6.91 -7.44
N ALA A 184 1.04 6.78 -8.14
CA ALA A 184 -0.21 6.19 -7.62
C ALA A 184 -0.36 4.70 -7.97
N LEU A 185 0.67 4.08 -8.58
CA LEU A 185 0.62 2.69 -9.08
C LEU A 185 -0.59 2.45 -10.00
N CYS A 186 -0.79 3.34 -10.95
CA CYS A 186 -1.88 3.29 -11.91
C CYS A 186 -1.37 2.99 -13.33
N PRO A 187 -2.16 2.33 -14.17
CA PRO A 187 -1.86 2.20 -15.60
C PRO A 187 -1.71 3.57 -16.27
N SER A 188 -0.80 3.68 -17.24
CA SER A 188 -0.65 4.93 -18.01
C SER A 188 -1.92 5.35 -18.75
N GLN A 189 -2.78 4.40 -19.08
CA GLN A 189 -4.05 4.61 -19.79
C GLN A 189 -5.26 4.74 -18.85
N THR A 190 -5.08 4.94 -17.54
CA THR A 190 -6.13 4.99 -16.50
C THR A 190 -7.38 5.75 -16.95
N PHE A 191 -7.24 6.87 -17.64
CA PHE A 191 -8.35 7.74 -18.01
C PHE A 191 -9.09 7.32 -19.28
N CYS A 192 -8.56 6.35 -20.02
CA CYS A 192 -9.15 5.80 -21.24
C CYS A 192 -9.76 4.41 -21.03
N LEU A 193 -9.54 3.79 -19.87
CA LEU A 193 -10.02 2.45 -19.56
C LEU A 193 -11.46 2.48 -19.01
N ASP A 194 -12.22 1.42 -19.28
CA ASP A 194 -13.38 1.09 -18.48
C ASP A 194 -12.95 0.63 -17.09
N TYR A 195 -13.91 0.61 -16.15
CA TYR A 195 -13.59 0.36 -14.75
C TYR A 195 -13.07 -1.06 -14.49
N ASP A 196 -13.55 -2.06 -15.19
CA ASP A 196 -13.14 -3.45 -14.99
C ASP A 196 -11.72 -3.69 -15.51
N THR A 197 -11.40 -3.16 -16.68
CA THR A 197 -10.05 -3.16 -17.25
C THR A 197 -9.08 -2.41 -16.36
N PHE A 198 -9.48 -1.23 -15.87
CA PHE A 198 -8.68 -0.45 -14.92
C PHE A 198 -8.34 -1.25 -13.65
N LEU A 199 -9.34 -1.87 -13.01
CA LEU A 199 -9.11 -2.68 -11.80
C LEU A 199 -8.15 -3.84 -12.06
N ASN A 200 -8.32 -4.53 -13.20
CA ASN A 200 -7.48 -5.65 -13.57
C ASN A 200 -6.03 -5.23 -13.81
N GLU A 201 -5.81 -4.17 -14.57
CA GLU A 201 -4.45 -3.69 -14.86
C GLU A 201 -3.78 -3.10 -13.63
N ARG A 202 -4.50 -2.28 -12.87
CA ARG A 202 -3.95 -1.69 -11.65
C ARG A 202 -3.60 -2.73 -10.60
N SER A 203 -4.44 -3.74 -10.42
CA SER A 203 -4.17 -4.81 -9.45
C SER A 203 -2.90 -5.59 -9.78
N LYS A 204 -2.57 -5.79 -11.06
CA LYS A 204 -1.29 -6.39 -11.48
C LYS A 204 -0.11 -5.51 -11.12
N ILE A 205 -0.17 -4.20 -11.40
CA ILE A 205 0.88 -3.23 -11.03
C ILE A 205 1.09 -3.23 -9.50
N LEU A 206 0.01 -3.24 -8.72
CA LEU A 206 0.07 -3.32 -7.27
C LEU A 206 0.72 -4.61 -6.77
N VAL A 207 0.40 -5.75 -7.41
CA VAL A 207 1.04 -7.05 -7.13
C VAL A 207 2.53 -7.02 -7.44
N ASP A 208 2.91 -6.47 -8.59
CA ASP A 208 4.32 -6.42 -8.99
C ASP A 208 5.13 -5.53 -8.03
N GLN A 209 4.58 -4.37 -7.63
CA GLN A 209 5.20 -3.54 -6.60
C GLN A 209 5.31 -4.27 -5.24
N ALA A 210 4.28 -5.00 -4.83
CA ALA A 210 4.30 -5.78 -3.59
C ALA A 210 5.36 -6.90 -3.64
N LYS A 211 5.53 -7.57 -4.78
CA LYS A 211 6.56 -8.60 -4.98
C LYS A 211 7.98 -8.07 -4.88
N VAL A 212 8.23 -6.84 -5.36
CA VAL A 212 9.54 -6.18 -5.22
C VAL A 212 9.91 -5.96 -3.75
N LEU A 213 8.91 -5.75 -2.88
CA LEU A 213 9.10 -5.49 -1.46
C LEU A 213 9.16 -6.77 -0.61
N CYS A 214 8.60 -7.90 -1.11
CA CYS A 214 8.51 -9.20 -0.45
C CYS A 214 9.61 -10.16 -0.88
#